data_09a33023b397a2102d5c56b9ea8d65f6
#
_entry.id   09a33023b397a2102d5c56b9ea8d65f6
#
_cell.length_a   1.000
_cell.length_b   1.000
_cell.length_c   1.000
_cell.angle_alpha   90.00
_cell.angle_beta   90.00
_cell.angle_gamma   90.00
#
_symmetry.space_group_name_H-M   'P 1'
#
loop_
_entity.id
_entity.type
_entity.pdbx_description
1 polymer ?
#
loop_
_entity_poly.entity_id
_entity_poly.type
_entity_poly.pdbx_seq_one_letter_code
_entity_poly.pdbx_strand_id
1 'polypeptide(L)'
;MIDRTKSHYEVIVIGAGVAGIYQIKLLSDLGVSATVLDAAGDLGGTWYWNRYPGARFDSESYTYGYSFSKGLLNEWHWKERFSSQPENLRYLNFVADKFDLRKYMQFNCKVESAYFDEGNDLWRLRVNGGRELTCGFVIMAVGLLSIPTPPRFKGMENFKGRSFHTFYWPHKPVEMAGKKVAVIGTGATGIQVIAEIADKVGELIVFQRRPNWSAPLNNSPISEGEMADIRSRYEEIFKTCARTPGGFEHEPDRRGFYELSREERVVLWDKLYSSPGFAIWLRNFREIFTDEKANAEFSEYIADRIRQRVKNPAVAEKLIPRDHGFGVQRVPMETRYFEAYNRDNVHLLDISETPIAEVTETGLRTTEREYEFDIIVYATGFDAITGAFDHIDIQGVGGVRLRDEWSDGPSTFLGMMVHGFPNFLMPSGPQSGSASTNYPRGIETGVN
;
A
#
# COMPACT_ATOMS: atom_id res chain seq x y z
N MET A 1 -3.75 -31.71 4.17
CA MET A 1 -2.61 -31.26 5.01
C MET A 1 -1.39 -31.12 4.13
N ILE A 2 -0.62 -30.03 4.33
CA ILE A 2 0.63 -29.81 3.58
C ILE A 2 1.63 -30.90 3.99
N ASP A 3 2.18 -31.59 3.03
CA ASP A 3 3.29 -32.52 3.27
C ASP A 3 4.58 -31.70 3.52
N ARG A 4 4.90 -31.47 4.78
CA ARG A 4 6.12 -30.75 5.19
C ARG A 4 7.41 -31.56 4.99
N THR A 5 7.31 -32.81 4.60
CA THR A 5 8.47 -33.65 4.28
C THR A 5 8.92 -33.45 2.84
N LYS A 6 8.04 -32.95 1.98
CA LYS A 6 8.36 -32.64 0.58
C LYS A 6 9.35 -31.48 0.52
N SER A 7 10.49 -31.70 -0.15
CA SER A 7 11.58 -30.74 -0.29
C SER A 7 11.75 -30.22 -1.72
N HIS A 8 11.04 -30.80 -2.72
CA HIS A 8 11.10 -30.37 -4.10
C HIS A 8 9.72 -30.07 -4.68
N TYR A 9 9.63 -28.96 -5.43
CA TYR A 9 8.44 -28.49 -6.15
C TYR A 9 8.83 -28.08 -7.57
N GLU A 10 7.90 -28.09 -8.51
CA GLU A 10 8.16 -27.46 -9.82
C GLU A 10 8.22 -25.94 -9.66
N VAL A 11 7.32 -25.35 -8.83
CA VAL A 11 7.24 -23.91 -8.59
C VAL A 11 7.15 -23.61 -7.09
N ILE A 12 7.96 -22.66 -6.62
CA ILE A 12 7.80 -22.05 -5.30
C ILE A 12 7.42 -20.57 -5.48
N VAL A 13 6.29 -20.18 -4.89
CA VAL A 13 5.82 -18.80 -4.81
C VAL A 13 6.21 -18.23 -3.44
N ILE A 14 6.84 -17.06 -3.40
CA ILE A 14 7.23 -16.39 -2.15
C ILE A 14 6.27 -15.22 -1.90
N GLY A 15 5.43 -15.34 -0.85
CA GLY A 15 4.42 -14.39 -0.44
C GLY A 15 2.98 -14.85 -0.73
N ALA A 16 2.13 -14.85 0.30
CA ALA A 16 0.70 -15.22 0.25
C ALA A 16 -0.21 -13.97 0.27
N GLY A 17 0.21 -12.89 -0.35
CA GLY A 17 -0.59 -11.69 -0.60
C GLY A 17 -1.47 -11.84 -1.84
N VAL A 18 -2.01 -10.71 -2.35
CA VAL A 18 -2.88 -10.67 -3.53
C VAL A 18 -2.24 -11.38 -4.74
N ALA A 19 -0.95 -11.14 -5.01
CA ALA A 19 -0.26 -11.78 -6.13
C ALA A 19 -0.10 -13.29 -5.92
N GLY A 20 0.36 -13.73 -4.74
CA GLY A 20 0.61 -15.13 -4.46
C GLY A 20 -0.65 -15.98 -4.41
N ILE A 21 -1.78 -15.44 -3.91
CA ILE A 21 -3.08 -16.11 -3.93
C ILE A 21 -3.55 -16.35 -5.37
N TYR A 22 -3.41 -15.34 -6.24
CA TYR A 22 -3.80 -15.51 -7.63
C TYR A 22 -2.86 -16.48 -8.36
N GLN A 23 -1.55 -16.34 -8.14
CA GLN A 23 -0.55 -17.21 -8.76
C GLN A 23 -0.78 -18.68 -8.40
N ILE A 24 -1.00 -19.01 -7.12
CA ILE A 24 -1.23 -20.41 -6.72
C ILE A 24 -2.57 -20.95 -7.24
N LYS A 25 -3.57 -20.08 -7.41
CA LYS A 25 -4.84 -20.45 -8.06
C LYS A 25 -4.60 -20.94 -9.50
N LEU A 26 -3.87 -20.18 -10.30
CA LEU A 26 -3.58 -20.54 -11.68
C LEU A 26 -2.69 -21.81 -11.76
N LEU A 27 -1.64 -21.89 -10.95
CA LEU A 27 -0.77 -23.08 -10.91
C LEU A 27 -1.55 -24.33 -10.50
N SER A 28 -2.50 -24.22 -9.57
CA SER A 28 -3.36 -25.34 -9.17
C SER A 28 -4.31 -25.79 -10.28
N ASP A 29 -4.85 -24.86 -11.07
CA ASP A 29 -5.70 -25.17 -12.22
C ASP A 29 -4.94 -25.90 -13.33
N LEU A 30 -3.67 -25.56 -13.49
CA LEU A 30 -2.75 -26.21 -14.44
C LEU A 30 -2.20 -27.57 -13.94
N GLY A 31 -2.49 -27.96 -12.70
CA GLY A 31 -1.98 -29.18 -12.10
C GLY A 31 -0.49 -29.17 -11.79
N VAL A 32 0.14 -27.98 -11.73
CA VAL A 32 1.56 -27.79 -11.45
C VAL A 32 1.85 -28.07 -9.98
N SER A 33 2.93 -28.81 -9.70
CA SER A 33 3.39 -29.06 -8.34
C SER A 33 3.98 -27.79 -7.72
N ALA A 34 3.16 -27.02 -6.99
CA ALA A 34 3.55 -25.74 -6.45
C ALA A 34 3.28 -25.60 -4.94
N THR A 35 4.00 -24.70 -4.30
CA THR A 35 3.73 -24.25 -2.91
C THR A 35 3.96 -22.76 -2.76
N VAL A 36 3.24 -22.15 -1.82
CA VAL A 36 3.45 -20.74 -1.40
C VAL A 36 4.15 -20.74 -0.05
N LEU A 37 5.19 -19.95 0.09
CA LEU A 37 5.89 -19.71 1.37
C LEU A 37 5.61 -18.28 1.81
N ASP A 38 5.14 -18.09 3.06
CA ASP A 38 4.95 -16.75 3.63
C ASP A 38 5.55 -16.67 5.03
N ALA A 39 6.22 -15.58 5.32
CA ALA A 39 6.78 -15.28 6.64
C ALA A 39 5.72 -14.98 7.70
N ALA A 40 4.53 -14.56 7.28
CA ALA A 40 3.38 -14.30 8.16
C ALA A 40 2.78 -15.59 8.73
N GLY A 41 1.98 -15.45 9.75
CA GLY A 41 1.23 -16.58 10.35
C GLY A 41 -0.03 -16.96 9.58
N ASP A 42 -0.45 -16.19 8.58
CA ASP A 42 -1.58 -16.45 7.68
C ASP A 42 -1.43 -15.64 6.39
N LEU A 43 -2.30 -15.93 5.41
CA LEU A 43 -2.36 -15.21 4.14
C LEU A 43 -2.86 -13.76 4.31
N GLY A 44 -2.68 -12.96 3.26
CA GLY A 44 -3.23 -11.62 3.19
C GLY A 44 -2.21 -10.54 2.83
N GLY A 45 -0.90 -10.80 2.96
CA GLY A 45 0.17 -9.85 2.62
C GLY A 45 -0.05 -8.50 3.27
N THR A 46 -0.21 -7.44 2.47
CA THR A 46 -0.48 -6.07 2.95
C THR A 46 -1.63 -6.03 3.98
N TRP A 47 -2.70 -6.78 3.78
CA TRP A 47 -3.88 -6.78 4.65
C TRP A 47 -3.73 -7.66 5.89
N TYR A 48 -2.77 -8.56 5.91
CA TYR A 48 -2.38 -9.27 7.12
C TYR A 48 -1.52 -8.38 8.03
N TRP A 49 -0.58 -7.61 7.48
CA TRP A 49 0.37 -6.82 8.25
C TRP A 49 -0.17 -5.44 8.67
N ASN A 50 -0.78 -4.68 7.73
CA ASN A 50 -1.20 -3.31 7.95
C ASN A 50 -2.62 -3.23 8.52
N ARG A 51 -2.74 -3.49 9.82
CA ARG A 51 -4.02 -3.49 10.57
C ARG A 51 -4.20 -2.28 11.49
N TYR A 52 -3.41 -1.23 11.29
CA TYR A 52 -3.51 0.01 12.05
C TYR A 52 -4.89 0.65 11.89
N PRO A 53 -5.32 1.50 12.86
CA PRO A 53 -6.61 2.18 12.79
C PRO A 53 -6.77 3.00 11.48
N GLY A 54 -7.90 2.84 10.82
CA GLY A 54 -8.20 3.54 9.58
C GLY A 54 -7.59 2.92 8.32
N ALA A 55 -6.83 1.82 8.42
CA ALA A 55 -6.22 1.16 7.26
C ALA A 55 -7.27 0.76 6.22
N ARG A 56 -7.14 1.29 5.00
CA ARG A 56 -8.01 1.03 3.85
C ARG A 56 -7.29 1.29 2.53
N PHE A 57 -7.81 0.78 1.45
CA PHE A 57 -7.37 1.20 0.13
C PHE A 57 -8.24 2.38 -0.39
N ASP A 58 -7.75 3.03 -1.41
CA ASP A 58 -8.40 4.16 -2.08
C ASP A 58 -8.75 3.86 -3.56
N SER A 59 -8.70 2.58 -3.95
CA SER A 59 -9.33 2.04 -5.16
C SER A 59 -10.77 1.63 -4.86
N GLU A 60 -11.64 1.65 -5.85
CA GLU A 60 -13.00 1.11 -5.70
C GLU A 60 -12.93 -0.39 -5.38
N SER A 61 -13.65 -0.82 -4.34
CA SER A 61 -13.63 -2.19 -3.83
C SER A 61 -13.90 -3.23 -4.91
N TYR A 62 -14.90 -2.97 -5.76
CA TYR A 62 -15.32 -3.90 -6.79
C TYR A 62 -14.30 -4.02 -7.96
N THR A 63 -13.42 -3.03 -8.14
CA THR A 63 -12.31 -3.14 -9.10
C THR A 63 -11.06 -3.76 -8.46
N TYR A 64 -10.99 -3.79 -7.12
CA TYR A 64 -9.90 -4.41 -6.37
C TYR A 64 -10.04 -5.94 -6.28
N GLY A 65 -11.27 -6.47 -6.37
CA GLY A 65 -11.53 -7.91 -6.41
C GLY A 65 -10.93 -8.59 -7.63
N TYR A 66 -10.61 -9.90 -7.52
CA TYR A 66 -10.16 -10.68 -8.68
C TYR A 66 -11.26 -10.83 -9.72
N SER A 67 -10.87 -10.80 -11.00
CA SER A 67 -11.80 -10.93 -12.14
C SER A 67 -11.91 -12.35 -12.71
N PHE A 68 -11.07 -13.28 -12.28
CA PHE A 68 -10.93 -14.60 -12.90
C PHE A 68 -12.14 -15.54 -12.75
N SER A 69 -13.10 -15.21 -11.88
CA SER A 69 -14.25 -16.09 -11.64
C SER A 69 -15.56 -15.31 -11.50
N LYS A 70 -16.51 -15.58 -12.41
CA LYS A 70 -17.87 -15.02 -12.31
C LYS A 70 -18.58 -15.44 -11.03
N GLY A 71 -18.37 -16.67 -10.55
CA GLY A 71 -18.92 -17.14 -9.27
C GLY A 71 -18.40 -16.32 -8.09
N LEU A 72 -17.09 -16.02 -8.06
CA LEU A 72 -16.49 -15.16 -7.04
C LEU A 72 -17.10 -13.75 -7.03
N LEU A 73 -17.22 -13.13 -8.21
CA LEU A 73 -17.78 -11.79 -8.37
C LEU A 73 -19.26 -11.71 -7.96
N ASN A 74 -20.03 -12.76 -8.20
CA ASN A 74 -21.46 -12.82 -7.84
C ASN A 74 -21.69 -13.10 -6.35
N GLU A 75 -20.84 -13.87 -5.70
CA GLU A 75 -21.03 -14.28 -4.32
C GLU A 75 -20.53 -13.23 -3.30
N TRP A 76 -19.47 -12.47 -3.66
CA TRP A 76 -18.94 -11.46 -2.75
C TRP A 76 -19.77 -10.16 -2.82
N HIS A 77 -20.10 -9.60 -1.66
CA HIS A 77 -20.72 -8.30 -1.52
C HIS A 77 -19.77 -7.34 -0.81
N TRP A 78 -19.25 -6.36 -1.53
CA TRP A 78 -18.49 -5.26 -0.97
C TRP A 78 -19.41 -4.32 -0.19
N LYS A 79 -19.09 -4.03 1.06
CA LYS A 79 -19.93 -3.22 1.94
C LYS A 79 -19.74 -1.72 1.75
N GLU A 80 -18.53 -1.33 1.38
CA GLU A 80 -18.14 0.06 1.16
C GLU A 80 -17.48 0.21 -0.21
N ARG A 81 -17.60 1.41 -0.78
CA ARG A 81 -16.95 1.74 -2.05
C ARG A 81 -15.44 1.61 -1.95
N PHE A 82 -14.87 1.96 -0.80
CA PHE A 82 -13.43 1.82 -0.50
C PHE A 82 -13.27 1.05 0.81
N SER A 83 -13.06 -0.24 0.70
CA SER A 83 -13.09 -1.16 1.82
C SER A 83 -11.94 -0.98 2.80
N SER A 84 -12.24 -1.19 4.07
CA SER A 84 -11.28 -1.22 5.16
C SER A 84 -10.46 -2.53 5.20
N GLN A 85 -9.35 -2.50 5.92
CA GLN A 85 -8.45 -3.65 6.08
C GLN A 85 -9.16 -4.94 6.52
N PRO A 86 -10.08 -4.94 7.50
CA PRO A 86 -10.75 -6.18 7.91
C PRO A 86 -11.58 -6.82 6.80
N GLU A 87 -12.21 -6.01 5.95
CA GLU A 87 -12.99 -6.53 4.83
C GLU A 87 -12.10 -7.08 3.73
N ASN A 88 -11.00 -6.38 3.43
CA ASN A 88 -10.03 -6.84 2.44
C ASN A 88 -9.40 -8.18 2.84
N LEU A 89 -9.03 -8.32 4.11
CA LEU A 89 -8.51 -9.59 4.63
C LEU A 89 -9.56 -10.70 4.58
N ARG A 90 -10.82 -10.42 4.93
CA ARG A 90 -11.92 -11.39 4.79
C ARG A 90 -12.13 -11.82 3.36
N TYR A 91 -12.06 -10.88 2.39
CA TYR A 91 -12.17 -11.20 0.98
C TYR A 91 -11.07 -12.17 0.53
N LEU A 92 -9.82 -11.90 0.87
CA LEU A 92 -8.70 -12.79 0.51
C LEU A 92 -8.83 -14.18 1.15
N ASN A 93 -9.28 -14.26 2.40
CA ASN A 93 -9.59 -15.53 3.06
C ASN A 93 -10.73 -16.27 2.34
N PHE A 94 -11.81 -15.56 2.02
CA PHE A 94 -12.93 -16.14 1.27
C PHE A 94 -12.47 -16.72 -0.08
N VAL A 95 -11.61 -16.03 -0.81
CA VAL A 95 -11.04 -16.53 -2.07
C VAL A 95 -10.22 -17.80 -1.84
N ALA A 96 -9.33 -17.79 -0.85
CA ALA A 96 -8.48 -18.93 -0.55
C ALA A 96 -9.30 -20.17 -0.12
N ASP A 97 -10.34 -19.97 0.68
CA ASP A 97 -11.21 -21.04 1.16
C ASP A 97 -12.10 -21.57 0.02
N LYS A 98 -12.70 -20.67 -0.79
CA LYS A 98 -13.55 -21.05 -1.92
C LYS A 98 -12.86 -21.94 -2.95
N PHE A 99 -11.59 -21.69 -3.19
CA PHE A 99 -10.78 -22.44 -4.18
C PHE A 99 -9.85 -23.47 -3.52
N ASP A 100 -9.99 -23.73 -2.22
CA ASP A 100 -9.16 -24.69 -1.46
C ASP A 100 -7.65 -24.47 -1.63
N LEU A 101 -7.21 -23.20 -1.60
CA LEU A 101 -5.83 -22.81 -1.86
C LEU A 101 -4.92 -22.97 -0.64
N ARG A 102 -5.47 -22.97 0.59
CA ARG A 102 -4.68 -23.08 1.81
C ARG A 102 -3.83 -24.34 1.89
N LYS A 103 -4.24 -25.42 1.22
CA LYS A 103 -3.49 -26.66 1.16
C LYS A 103 -2.13 -26.54 0.43
N TYR A 104 -1.92 -25.46 -0.31
CA TYR A 104 -0.65 -25.17 -0.99
C TYR A 104 0.21 -24.15 -0.22
N MET A 105 -0.28 -23.55 0.87
CA MET A 105 0.38 -22.44 1.57
C MET A 105 1.07 -22.88 2.85
N GLN A 106 2.30 -22.49 3.04
CA GLN A 106 3.12 -22.72 4.23
C GLN A 106 3.41 -21.38 4.90
N PHE A 107 2.83 -21.17 6.08
CA PHE A 107 2.98 -19.95 6.89
C PHE A 107 4.11 -20.10 7.91
N ASN A 108 4.58 -18.96 8.47
CA ASN A 108 5.76 -18.88 9.31
C ASN A 108 7.00 -19.47 8.62
N CYS A 109 7.09 -19.27 7.31
CA CYS A 109 8.14 -19.76 6.43
C CYS A 109 8.87 -18.58 5.77
N LYS A 110 9.84 -18.00 6.47
CA LYS A 110 10.66 -16.90 5.95
C LYS A 110 11.75 -17.47 5.04
N VAL A 111 11.73 -17.10 3.77
CA VAL A 111 12.82 -17.37 2.83
C VAL A 111 13.96 -16.40 3.12
N GLU A 112 15.16 -16.92 3.34
CA GLU A 112 16.36 -16.15 3.67
C GLU A 112 17.33 -16.05 2.48
N SER A 113 17.35 -17.08 1.64
CA SER A 113 18.16 -17.09 0.43
C SER A 113 17.53 -17.92 -0.68
N ALA A 114 17.88 -17.60 -1.92
CA ALA A 114 17.53 -18.35 -3.13
C ALA A 114 18.74 -18.35 -4.06
N TYR A 115 19.35 -19.52 -4.29
CA TYR A 115 20.55 -19.69 -5.12
C TYR A 115 20.23 -20.55 -6.33
N PHE A 116 20.60 -20.09 -7.52
CA PHE A 116 20.47 -20.87 -8.73
C PHE A 116 21.62 -21.90 -8.85
N ASP A 117 21.27 -23.16 -8.88
CA ASP A 117 22.20 -24.28 -9.06
C ASP A 117 22.30 -24.63 -10.56
N GLU A 118 23.34 -24.09 -11.21
CA GLU A 118 23.60 -24.28 -12.65
C GLU A 118 23.84 -25.76 -13.04
N GLY A 119 24.33 -26.56 -12.12
CA GLY A 119 24.62 -27.98 -12.41
C GLY A 119 23.34 -28.82 -12.47
N ASN A 120 22.25 -28.37 -11.88
CA ASN A 120 20.98 -29.07 -11.80
C ASN A 120 19.80 -28.28 -12.40
N ASP A 121 20.05 -27.10 -12.94
CA ASP A 121 19.02 -26.19 -13.50
C ASP A 121 17.85 -25.92 -12.54
N LEU A 122 18.13 -25.66 -11.26
CA LEU A 122 17.12 -25.46 -10.24
C LEU A 122 17.53 -24.42 -9.19
N TRP A 123 16.55 -23.88 -8.51
CA TRP A 123 16.73 -22.98 -7.36
C TRP A 123 16.80 -23.77 -6.06
N ARG A 124 17.73 -23.39 -5.18
CA ARG A 124 17.84 -23.85 -3.79
C ARG A 124 17.45 -22.71 -2.86
N LEU A 125 16.41 -22.93 -2.07
CA LEU A 125 15.90 -21.95 -1.11
C LEU A 125 16.22 -22.42 0.31
N ARG A 126 16.74 -21.49 1.14
CA ARG A 126 16.86 -21.69 2.58
C ARG A 126 15.74 -20.97 3.31
N VAL A 127 15.06 -21.68 4.20
CA VAL A 127 13.89 -21.23 4.94
C VAL A 127 14.11 -21.38 6.44
N ASN A 128 13.81 -20.35 7.24
CA ASN A 128 13.88 -20.35 8.71
C ASN A 128 15.22 -20.88 9.26
N GLY A 129 16.36 -20.47 8.70
CA GLY A 129 17.69 -20.77 9.20
C GLY A 129 18.21 -22.19 8.98
N GLY A 130 17.47 -23.09 8.28
CA GLY A 130 17.99 -24.45 8.12
C GLY A 130 17.24 -25.37 7.18
N ARG A 131 15.97 -25.15 6.93
CA ARG A 131 15.23 -26.01 5.98
C ARG A 131 15.57 -25.63 4.55
N GLU A 132 15.97 -26.61 3.76
CA GLU A 132 16.23 -26.44 2.32
C GLU A 132 15.06 -26.94 1.48
N LEU A 133 14.71 -26.17 0.45
CA LEU A 133 13.74 -26.51 -0.58
C LEU A 133 14.36 -26.29 -1.95
N THR A 134 13.91 -27.05 -2.95
CA THR A 134 14.35 -26.89 -4.33
C THR A 134 13.15 -26.73 -5.26
N CYS A 135 13.33 -25.98 -6.37
CA CYS A 135 12.31 -25.85 -7.40
C CYS A 135 12.91 -25.47 -8.76
N GLY A 136 12.17 -25.76 -9.82
CA GLY A 136 12.53 -25.31 -11.16
C GLY A 136 12.29 -23.80 -11.37
N PHE A 137 11.24 -23.25 -10.75
CA PHE A 137 10.84 -21.84 -10.88
C PHE A 137 10.62 -21.20 -9.52
N VAL A 138 11.10 -19.98 -9.38
CA VAL A 138 10.80 -19.10 -8.23
C VAL A 138 9.92 -17.94 -8.68
N ILE A 139 8.80 -17.73 -7.99
CA ILE A 139 7.91 -16.59 -8.25
C ILE A 139 7.89 -15.66 -7.03
N MET A 140 8.40 -14.44 -7.21
CA MET A 140 8.53 -13.45 -6.15
C MET A 140 7.25 -12.61 -6.03
N ALA A 141 6.30 -13.06 -5.23
CA ALA A 141 5.06 -12.35 -4.91
C ALA A 141 5.19 -11.53 -3.60
N VAL A 142 6.37 -10.99 -3.33
CA VAL A 142 6.77 -10.37 -2.05
C VAL A 142 6.18 -8.97 -1.81
N GLY A 143 5.62 -8.35 -2.84
CA GLY A 143 5.05 -7.00 -2.76
C GLY A 143 6.12 -5.89 -2.71
N LEU A 144 5.71 -4.65 -3.03
CA LEU A 144 6.61 -3.48 -3.11
C LEU A 144 6.69 -2.66 -1.82
N LEU A 145 5.84 -2.93 -0.82
CA LEU A 145 5.73 -2.22 0.46
C LEU A 145 5.64 -3.20 1.63
N SER A 146 6.51 -4.21 1.65
CA SER A 146 6.49 -5.28 2.65
C SER A 146 7.61 -5.18 3.69
N ILE A 147 8.58 -4.30 3.49
CA ILE A 147 9.65 -4.05 4.45
C ILE A 147 9.44 -2.68 5.11
N PRO A 148 9.07 -2.64 6.39
CA PRO A 148 8.91 -1.38 7.11
C PRO A 148 10.27 -0.71 7.34
N THR A 149 10.27 0.62 7.41
CA THR A 149 11.41 1.44 7.78
C THR A 149 11.22 2.00 9.20
N PRO A 150 11.54 1.23 10.26
CA PRO A 150 11.48 1.74 11.61
C PRO A 150 12.47 2.90 11.77
N PRO A 151 12.09 3.97 12.48
CA PRO A 151 13.03 5.05 12.74
C PRO A 151 14.15 4.58 13.65
N ARG A 152 15.27 5.33 13.65
CA ARG A 152 16.42 5.08 14.52
C ARG A 152 16.65 6.29 15.42
N PHE A 153 15.68 6.55 16.30
CA PHE A 153 15.86 7.59 17.32
C PHE A 153 16.67 7.05 18.49
N LYS A 154 17.55 7.89 19.02
CA LYS A 154 18.28 7.58 20.28
C LYS A 154 17.26 7.33 21.39
N GLY A 155 17.44 6.30 22.21
CA GLY A 155 16.65 6.04 23.41
C GLY A 155 15.30 5.36 23.18
N MET A 156 15.00 4.86 21.97
CA MET A 156 13.73 4.17 21.69
C MET A 156 13.46 2.98 22.63
N GLU A 157 14.52 2.30 23.04
CA GLU A 157 14.50 1.17 23.96
C GLU A 157 14.13 1.53 25.41
N ASN A 158 14.22 2.82 25.77
CA ASN A 158 13.96 3.29 27.12
C ASN A 158 12.49 3.65 27.38
N PHE A 159 11.71 3.83 26.31
CA PHE A 159 10.32 4.28 26.43
C PHE A 159 9.46 3.30 27.23
N LYS A 160 8.84 3.78 28.30
CA LYS A 160 8.02 2.97 29.22
C LYS A 160 6.57 2.80 28.74
N GLY A 161 6.11 3.67 27.83
CA GLY A 161 4.80 3.56 27.20
C GLY A 161 4.78 2.48 26.10
N ARG A 162 3.76 2.51 25.25
CA ARG A 162 3.64 1.58 24.13
C ARG A 162 4.07 2.25 22.83
N SER A 163 4.87 1.58 22.01
CA SER A 163 5.24 2.10 20.69
C SER A 163 5.02 1.06 19.61
N PHE A 164 4.59 1.52 18.42
CA PHE A 164 4.28 0.66 17.29
C PHE A 164 4.73 1.30 16.00
N HIS A 165 5.41 0.54 15.14
CA HIS A 165 5.40 0.83 13.72
C HIS A 165 4.06 0.34 13.15
N THR A 166 3.44 1.10 12.24
CA THR A 166 2.12 0.80 11.70
C THR A 166 2.03 -0.58 11.03
N PHE A 167 3.11 -1.05 10.41
CA PHE A 167 3.22 -2.41 9.86
C PHE A 167 3.13 -3.51 10.93
N TYR A 168 3.68 -3.29 12.11
CA TYR A 168 3.65 -4.24 13.23
C TYR A 168 2.51 -3.97 14.22
N TRP A 169 1.40 -3.44 13.74
CA TRP A 169 0.26 -3.17 14.61
C TRP A 169 -0.25 -4.44 15.27
N PRO A 170 -0.50 -4.42 16.60
CA PRO A 170 -0.95 -5.62 17.32
C PRO A 170 -2.24 -6.23 16.77
N HIS A 171 -2.36 -7.55 16.86
CA HIS A 171 -3.60 -8.26 16.54
C HIS A 171 -4.69 -8.02 17.59
N LYS A 172 -4.31 -7.68 18.83
CA LYS A 172 -5.25 -7.32 19.90
C LYS A 172 -5.57 -5.83 19.82
N PRO A 173 -6.78 -5.41 20.17
CA PRO A 173 -7.14 -4.00 20.25
C PRO A 173 -6.16 -3.20 21.12
N VAL A 174 -5.82 -2.01 20.66
CA VAL A 174 -5.01 -1.05 21.41
C VAL A 174 -5.95 -0.02 22.01
N GLU A 175 -5.99 0.02 23.35
CA GLU A 175 -6.77 1.03 24.07
C GLU A 175 -6.11 2.40 23.92
N MET A 176 -6.85 3.34 23.33
CA MET A 176 -6.39 4.70 23.03
C MET A 176 -7.26 5.79 23.67
N ALA A 177 -8.44 5.42 24.20
CA ALA A 177 -9.36 6.41 24.78
C ALA A 177 -8.69 7.18 25.91
N GLY A 178 -8.73 8.51 25.82
CA GLY A 178 -8.16 9.42 26.80
C GLY A 178 -6.63 9.43 26.86
N LYS A 179 -5.91 8.69 26.00
CA LYS A 179 -4.45 8.60 25.98
C LYS A 179 -3.80 9.79 25.28
N LYS A 180 -2.56 10.10 25.68
CA LYS A 180 -1.68 11.01 24.96
C LYS A 180 -0.93 10.22 23.90
N VAL A 181 -1.13 10.56 22.63
CA VAL A 181 -0.62 9.81 21.47
C VAL A 181 0.27 10.70 20.61
N ALA A 182 1.44 10.20 20.27
CA ALA A 182 2.28 10.78 19.22
C ALA A 182 2.09 9.98 17.92
N VAL A 183 1.94 10.69 16.79
CA VAL A 183 2.04 10.08 15.45
C VAL A 183 3.19 10.73 14.71
N ILE A 184 4.19 9.94 14.32
CA ILE A 184 5.36 10.41 13.59
C ILE A 184 5.22 10.04 12.13
N GLY A 185 5.05 11.06 11.28
CA GLY A 185 4.86 10.93 9.82
C GLY A 185 3.44 11.22 9.36
N THR A 186 3.36 11.93 8.23
CA THR A 186 2.13 12.39 7.54
C THR A 186 2.05 11.91 6.09
N GLY A 187 2.60 10.71 5.81
CA GLY A 187 2.34 9.97 4.58
C GLY A 187 0.98 9.28 4.61
N ALA A 188 0.66 8.45 3.60
CA ALA A 188 -0.65 7.80 3.46
C ALA A 188 -1.12 7.08 4.73
N THR A 189 -0.24 6.34 5.39
CA THR A 189 -0.53 5.64 6.65
C THR A 189 -0.80 6.60 7.80
N GLY A 190 0.02 7.66 7.95
CA GLY A 190 -0.16 8.68 8.98
C GLY A 190 -1.49 9.41 8.83
N ILE A 191 -1.84 9.80 7.61
CA ILE A 191 -3.13 10.45 7.27
C ILE A 191 -4.32 9.60 7.74
N GLN A 192 -4.29 8.30 7.48
CA GLN A 192 -5.35 7.38 7.88
C GLN A 192 -5.42 7.20 9.40
N VAL A 193 -4.28 6.99 10.07
CA VAL A 193 -4.23 6.84 11.53
C VAL A 193 -4.72 8.11 12.23
N ILE A 194 -4.19 9.28 11.86
CA ILE A 194 -4.54 10.57 12.47
C ILE A 194 -6.05 10.81 12.37
N ALA A 195 -6.62 10.63 11.18
CA ALA A 195 -8.05 10.82 10.95
C ALA A 195 -8.92 9.87 11.82
N GLU A 196 -8.48 8.63 12.01
CA GLU A 196 -9.24 7.60 12.71
C GLU A 196 -9.18 7.74 14.25
N ILE A 197 -8.07 8.27 14.79
CA ILE A 197 -7.88 8.32 16.25
C ILE A 197 -8.12 9.70 16.87
N ALA A 198 -8.20 10.77 16.07
CA ALA A 198 -8.27 12.15 16.54
C ALA A 198 -9.43 12.43 17.51
N ASP A 199 -10.56 11.76 17.35
CA ASP A 199 -11.75 11.89 18.19
C ASP A 199 -11.79 10.91 19.38
N LYS A 200 -10.85 9.97 19.45
CA LYS A 200 -10.80 8.91 20.47
C LYS A 200 -9.78 9.16 21.56
N VAL A 201 -8.68 9.84 21.22
CA VAL A 201 -7.55 10.06 22.13
C VAL A 201 -7.75 11.32 22.98
N GLY A 202 -7.09 11.37 24.14
CA GLY A 202 -7.10 12.55 25.01
C GLY A 202 -6.31 13.71 24.41
N GLU A 203 -5.13 13.43 23.87
CA GLU A 203 -4.27 14.38 23.18
C GLU A 203 -3.57 13.67 22.01
N LEU A 204 -3.48 14.33 20.87
CA LEU A 204 -2.78 13.87 19.67
C LEU A 204 -1.75 14.90 19.24
N ILE A 205 -0.47 14.52 19.23
CA ILE A 205 0.58 15.37 18.65
C ILE A 205 1.11 14.67 17.40
N VAL A 206 1.00 15.37 16.27
CA VAL A 206 1.45 14.91 14.96
C VAL A 206 2.81 15.54 14.66
N PHE A 207 3.82 14.69 14.47
CA PHE A 207 5.17 15.08 14.12
C PHE A 207 5.35 14.96 12.61
N GLN A 208 5.30 16.10 11.92
CA GLN A 208 5.39 16.18 10.47
C GLN A 208 6.77 16.63 10.03
N ARG A 209 7.43 15.86 9.16
CA ARG A 209 8.66 16.28 8.49
C ARG A 209 8.38 16.99 7.16
N ARG A 210 7.41 16.48 6.40
CA ARG A 210 6.93 17.05 5.14
C ARG A 210 5.45 16.76 5.02
N PRO A 211 4.64 17.73 4.57
CA PRO A 211 3.25 17.47 4.21
C PRO A 211 3.16 16.61 2.95
N ASN A 212 2.02 15.99 2.72
CA ASN A 212 1.71 15.32 1.46
C ASN A 212 0.37 15.84 0.93
N TRP A 213 0.27 15.98 -0.40
CA TRP A 213 -1.01 16.25 -1.03
C TRP A 213 -1.98 15.13 -0.73
N SER A 214 -3.21 15.48 -0.39
CA SER A 214 -4.31 14.54 -0.22
C SER A 214 -5.64 15.19 -0.62
N ALA A 215 -6.61 14.36 -0.95
CA ALA A 215 -7.94 14.80 -1.37
C ALA A 215 -9.01 13.87 -0.76
N PRO A 216 -10.29 14.31 -0.68
CA PRO A 216 -11.34 13.52 -0.07
C PRO A 216 -11.56 12.17 -0.75
N LEU A 217 -11.66 11.11 0.04
CA LEU A 217 -12.01 9.77 -0.43
C LEU A 217 -13.48 9.69 -0.86
N ASN A 218 -14.35 10.45 -0.18
CA ASN A 218 -15.80 10.43 -0.39
C ASN A 218 -16.36 9.00 -0.36
N ASN A 219 -15.97 8.22 0.67
CA ASN A 219 -16.41 6.84 0.83
C ASN A 219 -17.91 6.78 1.16
N SER A 220 -18.58 5.74 0.70
CA SER A 220 -19.97 5.45 0.99
C SER A 220 -20.21 3.95 1.13
N PRO A 221 -21.25 3.55 1.89
CA PRO A 221 -21.72 2.17 1.84
C PRO A 221 -22.17 1.81 0.42
N ILE A 222 -22.06 0.54 0.05
CA ILE A 222 -22.65 -0.03 -1.16
C ILE A 222 -23.93 -0.77 -0.75
N SER A 223 -25.08 -0.28 -1.22
CA SER A 223 -26.37 -0.93 -0.98
C SER A 223 -26.51 -2.22 -1.80
N GLU A 224 -27.49 -3.06 -1.46
CA GLU A 224 -27.80 -4.28 -2.23
C GLU A 224 -28.14 -3.96 -3.70
N GLY A 225 -28.87 -2.85 -3.94
CA GLY A 225 -29.22 -2.42 -5.29
C GLY A 225 -27.99 -1.97 -6.08
N GLU A 226 -27.10 -1.18 -5.49
CA GLU A 226 -25.84 -0.78 -6.11
C GLU A 226 -24.92 -1.99 -6.38
N MET A 227 -24.86 -2.95 -5.45
CA MET A 227 -24.06 -4.15 -5.66
C MET A 227 -24.63 -5.02 -6.78
N ALA A 228 -25.97 -5.10 -6.91
CA ALA A 228 -26.62 -5.80 -8.03
C ALA A 228 -26.31 -5.13 -9.37
N ASP A 229 -26.33 -3.79 -9.43
CA ASP A 229 -25.93 -3.03 -10.63
C ASP A 229 -24.44 -3.27 -10.97
N ILE A 230 -23.55 -3.18 -9.99
CA ILE A 230 -22.12 -3.47 -10.18
C ILE A 230 -21.92 -4.88 -10.75
N ARG A 231 -22.60 -5.90 -10.18
CA ARG A 231 -22.50 -7.29 -10.66
C ARG A 231 -22.92 -7.42 -12.12
N SER A 232 -23.98 -6.72 -12.51
CA SER A 232 -24.47 -6.76 -13.90
C SER A 232 -23.49 -6.14 -14.90
N ARG A 233 -22.61 -5.24 -14.45
CA ARG A 233 -21.67 -4.47 -15.26
C ARG A 233 -20.20 -4.86 -15.10
N TYR A 234 -19.85 -5.91 -14.36
CA TYR A 234 -18.46 -6.29 -14.15
C TYR A 234 -17.65 -6.45 -15.44
N GLU A 235 -18.24 -6.99 -16.49
CA GLU A 235 -17.57 -7.13 -17.78
C GLU A 235 -17.20 -5.77 -18.38
N GLU A 236 -18.13 -4.79 -18.33
CA GLU A 236 -17.89 -3.42 -18.79
C GLU A 236 -16.84 -2.72 -17.90
N ILE A 237 -16.96 -2.85 -16.57
CA ILE A 237 -16.04 -2.29 -15.60
C ILE A 237 -14.62 -2.76 -15.87
N PHE A 238 -14.39 -4.07 -15.95
CA PHE A 238 -13.05 -4.62 -16.19
C PHE A 238 -12.53 -4.31 -17.59
N LYS A 239 -13.39 -4.23 -18.60
CA LYS A 239 -13.02 -3.77 -19.94
C LYS A 239 -12.56 -2.30 -19.93
N THR A 240 -13.19 -1.46 -19.12
CA THR A 240 -12.75 -0.07 -18.92
C THR A 240 -11.41 -0.03 -18.19
N CYS A 241 -11.28 -0.76 -17.08
CA CYS A 241 -10.02 -0.87 -16.35
C CYS A 241 -8.85 -1.31 -17.25
N ALA A 242 -9.07 -2.27 -18.15
CA ALA A 242 -8.03 -2.77 -19.05
C ALA A 242 -7.56 -1.72 -20.09
N ARG A 243 -8.34 -0.67 -20.34
CA ARG A 243 -8.02 0.37 -21.33
C ARG A 243 -7.47 1.66 -20.71
N THR A 244 -7.63 1.82 -19.41
CA THR A 244 -7.14 3.01 -18.69
C THR A 244 -5.70 2.80 -18.22
N PRO A 245 -4.84 3.83 -18.24
CA PRO A 245 -3.44 3.70 -17.85
C PRO A 245 -3.21 3.18 -16.42
N GLY A 246 -4.12 3.53 -15.50
CA GLY A 246 -4.02 3.11 -14.11
C GLY A 246 -4.79 1.84 -13.76
N GLY A 247 -5.53 1.24 -14.69
CA GLY A 247 -6.36 0.06 -14.40
C GLY A 247 -7.60 0.37 -13.55
N PHE A 248 -8.10 1.62 -13.57
CA PHE A 248 -9.31 2.08 -12.88
C PHE A 248 -10.42 2.43 -13.88
N GLU A 249 -11.66 2.63 -13.40
CA GLU A 249 -12.76 3.16 -14.21
C GLU A 249 -12.65 4.66 -14.51
N HIS A 250 -11.52 5.28 -14.21
CA HIS A 250 -11.30 6.71 -14.37
C HIS A 250 -10.64 6.99 -15.71
N GLU A 251 -11.40 7.57 -16.65
CA GLU A 251 -10.86 8.10 -17.90
C GLU A 251 -10.56 9.60 -17.73
N PRO A 252 -9.38 10.09 -18.16
CA PRO A 252 -9.06 11.52 -18.16
C PRO A 252 -10.08 12.33 -18.96
N ASP A 253 -10.25 13.60 -18.60
CA ASP A 253 -11.07 14.52 -19.40
C ASP A 253 -10.48 14.60 -20.82
N ARG A 254 -11.36 14.60 -21.83
CA ARG A 254 -10.93 14.60 -23.23
C ARG A 254 -10.59 15.99 -23.74
N ARG A 255 -11.06 17.03 -23.04
CA ARG A 255 -10.73 18.42 -23.36
C ARG A 255 -9.34 18.76 -22.88
N GLY A 256 -8.61 19.58 -23.60
CA GLY A 256 -7.33 20.12 -23.16
C GLY A 256 -7.51 21.18 -22.07
N PHE A 257 -6.55 21.24 -21.14
CA PHE A 257 -6.56 22.22 -20.06
C PHE A 257 -6.74 23.66 -20.56
N TYR A 258 -6.05 24.02 -21.65
CA TYR A 258 -6.06 25.36 -22.24
C TYR A 258 -7.25 25.63 -23.15
N GLU A 259 -8.09 24.65 -23.43
CA GLU A 259 -9.35 24.83 -24.18
C GLU A 259 -10.45 25.43 -23.33
N LEU A 260 -10.33 25.41 -22.00
CA LEU A 260 -11.29 25.90 -21.04
C LEU A 260 -10.82 27.15 -20.34
N SER A 261 -11.74 28.06 -20.01
CA SER A 261 -11.49 29.16 -19.10
C SER A 261 -11.15 28.67 -17.68
N ARG A 262 -10.56 29.53 -16.85
CA ARG A 262 -10.28 29.18 -15.46
C ARG A 262 -11.57 28.82 -14.69
N GLU A 263 -12.64 29.56 -14.92
CA GLU A 263 -13.95 29.34 -14.30
C GLU A 263 -14.50 27.94 -14.65
N GLU A 264 -14.39 27.54 -15.91
CA GLU A 264 -14.83 26.21 -16.38
C GLU A 264 -13.98 25.10 -15.77
N ARG A 265 -12.65 25.29 -15.65
CA ARG A 265 -11.78 24.35 -14.97
C ARG A 265 -12.15 24.18 -13.49
N VAL A 266 -12.43 25.30 -12.78
CA VAL A 266 -12.86 25.25 -11.39
C VAL A 266 -14.18 24.50 -11.23
N VAL A 267 -15.16 24.71 -12.11
CA VAL A 267 -16.43 23.95 -12.11
C VAL A 267 -16.18 22.45 -12.26
N LEU A 268 -15.27 22.05 -13.17
CA LEU A 268 -14.87 20.66 -13.31
C LEU A 268 -14.21 20.13 -12.02
N TRP A 269 -13.26 20.89 -11.47
CA TRP A 269 -12.54 20.48 -10.26
C TRP A 269 -13.43 20.37 -9.04
N ASP A 270 -14.44 21.24 -8.88
CA ASP A 270 -15.44 21.13 -7.82
C ASP A 270 -16.24 19.85 -7.92
N LYS A 271 -16.64 19.48 -9.15
CA LYS A 271 -17.31 18.22 -9.42
C LYS A 271 -16.39 17.02 -9.09
N LEU A 272 -15.13 17.07 -9.51
CA LEU A 272 -14.17 15.98 -9.27
C LEU A 272 -13.81 15.88 -7.78
N TYR A 273 -13.66 16.99 -7.06
CA TYR A 273 -13.38 17.04 -5.62
C TYR A 273 -14.52 16.42 -4.79
N SER A 274 -15.74 16.51 -5.29
CA SER A 274 -16.94 15.90 -4.68
C SER A 274 -17.15 14.45 -5.14
N SER A 275 -16.40 14.00 -6.13
CA SER A 275 -16.50 12.62 -6.65
C SER A 275 -15.70 11.65 -5.79
N PRO A 276 -16.06 10.35 -5.77
CA PRO A 276 -15.35 9.37 -4.95
C PRO A 276 -13.97 9.00 -5.52
N GLY A 277 -13.04 8.69 -4.62
CA GLY A 277 -11.74 8.11 -4.90
C GLY A 277 -10.83 8.94 -5.78
N PHE A 278 -10.17 8.28 -6.71
CA PHE A 278 -9.19 8.92 -7.58
C PHE A 278 -9.76 9.80 -8.69
N ALA A 279 -11.07 10.05 -8.72
CA ALA A 279 -11.69 10.90 -9.75
C ALA A 279 -11.00 12.26 -9.86
N ILE A 280 -10.71 12.93 -8.73
CA ILE A 280 -10.03 14.23 -8.67
C ILE A 280 -8.63 14.19 -9.32
N TRP A 281 -7.99 13.06 -9.30
CA TRP A 281 -6.66 12.85 -9.85
C TRP A 281 -6.73 12.31 -11.29
N LEU A 282 -7.44 11.21 -11.52
CA LEU A 282 -7.36 10.45 -12.77
C LEU A 282 -8.42 10.85 -13.82
N ARG A 283 -9.52 11.53 -13.44
CA ARG A 283 -10.50 12.10 -14.40
C ARG A 283 -10.20 13.56 -14.74
N ASN A 284 -9.06 14.08 -14.30
CA ASN A 284 -8.61 15.44 -14.55
C ASN A 284 -7.99 15.57 -15.95
N PHE A 285 -7.55 16.76 -16.29
CA PHE A 285 -6.82 17.03 -17.52
C PHE A 285 -5.47 16.30 -17.53
N ARG A 286 -5.03 15.82 -18.69
CA ARG A 286 -3.74 15.14 -18.85
C ARG A 286 -2.57 16.07 -18.54
N GLU A 287 -2.72 17.36 -18.83
CA GLU A 287 -1.73 18.39 -18.60
C GLU A 287 -1.35 18.56 -17.12
N ILE A 288 -2.22 18.14 -16.19
CA ILE A 288 -1.86 18.11 -14.75
C ILE A 288 -0.62 17.24 -14.49
N PHE A 289 -0.36 16.24 -15.33
CA PHE A 289 0.81 15.36 -15.20
C PHE A 289 2.00 15.76 -16.05
N THR A 290 1.82 16.63 -17.04
CA THR A 290 2.81 16.88 -18.09
C THR A 290 3.16 18.35 -18.31
N ASP A 291 2.41 19.28 -17.69
CA ASP A 291 2.60 20.72 -17.81
C ASP A 291 2.68 21.38 -16.43
N GLU A 292 3.80 22.06 -16.14
CA GLU A 292 4.05 22.67 -14.83
C GLU A 292 3.05 23.78 -14.49
N LYS A 293 2.57 24.56 -15.46
CA LYS A 293 1.61 25.65 -15.21
C LYS A 293 0.24 25.09 -14.89
N ALA A 294 -0.21 24.09 -15.64
CA ALA A 294 -1.46 23.40 -15.37
C ALA A 294 -1.44 22.73 -13.98
N ASN A 295 -0.32 22.05 -13.66
CA ASN A 295 -0.14 21.44 -12.35
C ASN A 295 -0.13 22.48 -11.23
N ALA A 296 0.58 23.61 -11.39
CA ALA A 296 0.64 24.66 -10.38
C ALA A 296 -0.74 25.29 -10.11
N GLU A 297 -1.53 25.55 -11.17
CA GLU A 297 -2.89 26.09 -11.00
C GLU A 297 -3.82 25.11 -10.27
N PHE A 298 -3.73 23.83 -10.61
CA PHE A 298 -4.49 22.79 -9.93
C PHE A 298 -4.03 22.56 -8.48
N SER A 299 -2.72 22.58 -8.23
CA SER A 299 -2.15 22.49 -6.88
C SER A 299 -2.64 23.63 -6.00
N GLU A 300 -2.72 24.87 -6.52
CA GLU A 300 -3.25 26.01 -5.77
C GLU A 300 -4.76 25.85 -5.50
N TYR A 301 -5.55 25.30 -6.44
CA TYR A 301 -6.93 24.95 -6.20
C TYR A 301 -7.08 23.97 -5.00
N ILE A 302 -6.25 22.93 -4.94
CA ILE A 302 -6.27 21.98 -3.79
C ILE A 302 -5.80 22.67 -2.50
N ALA A 303 -4.77 23.52 -2.57
CA ALA A 303 -4.32 24.32 -1.42
C ALA A 303 -5.44 25.19 -0.85
N ASP A 304 -6.24 25.84 -1.69
CA ASP A 304 -7.38 26.62 -1.27
C ASP A 304 -8.45 25.76 -0.59
N ARG A 305 -8.67 24.52 -1.04
CA ARG A 305 -9.56 23.58 -0.35
C ARG A 305 -9.04 23.18 1.05
N ILE A 306 -7.72 23.02 1.20
CA ILE A 306 -7.11 22.78 2.52
C ILE A 306 -7.32 23.99 3.45
N ARG A 307 -7.04 25.21 2.97
CA ARG A 307 -7.27 26.46 3.72
C ARG A 307 -8.72 26.63 4.18
N GLN A 308 -9.68 26.24 3.36
CA GLN A 308 -11.11 26.29 3.70
C GLN A 308 -11.49 25.28 4.78
N ARG A 309 -10.82 24.14 4.87
CA ARG A 309 -11.12 23.05 5.80
C ARG A 309 -10.39 23.17 7.14
N VAL A 310 -9.24 23.82 7.18
CA VAL A 310 -8.43 24.00 8.39
C VAL A 310 -8.61 25.43 8.92
N LYS A 311 -9.21 25.56 10.11
CA LYS A 311 -9.58 26.87 10.71
C LYS A 311 -8.38 27.73 11.08
N ASN A 312 -7.29 27.13 11.51
CA ASN A 312 -6.05 27.85 11.85
C ASN A 312 -5.20 28.03 10.58
N PRO A 313 -5.01 29.27 10.08
CA PRO A 313 -4.27 29.51 8.85
C PRO A 313 -2.81 29.05 8.92
N ALA A 314 -2.15 29.17 10.06
CA ALA A 314 -0.76 28.74 10.22
C ALA A 314 -0.63 27.21 10.12
N VAL A 315 -1.59 26.47 10.64
CA VAL A 315 -1.66 25.01 10.51
C VAL A 315 -2.00 24.63 9.07
N ALA A 316 -2.94 25.31 8.42
CA ALA A 316 -3.30 25.07 7.02
C ALA A 316 -2.08 25.18 6.11
N GLU A 317 -1.27 26.25 6.25
CA GLU A 317 -0.07 26.43 5.43
C GLU A 317 1.01 25.35 5.66
N LYS A 318 1.14 24.83 6.88
CA LYS A 318 2.04 23.72 7.21
C LYS A 318 1.56 22.37 6.63
N LEU A 319 0.29 22.23 6.30
CA LEU A 319 -0.28 21.02 5.69
C LEU A 319 -0.26 21.03 4.16
N ILE A 320 0.13 22.15 3.54
CA ILE A 320 0.22 22.31 2.09
C ILE A 320 1.65 22.06 1.62
N PRO A 321 1.92 21.06 0.75
CA PRO A 321 3.23 20.87 0.15
C PRO A 321 3.68 22.08 -0.67
N ARG A 322 4.99 22.41 -0.56
CA ARG A 322 5.61 23.54 -1.28
C ARG A 322 6.77 23.10 -2.20
N ASP A 323 7.20 21.87 -2.05
CA ASP A 323 8.35 21.29 -2.74
C ASP A 323 7.97 20.47 -3.98
N HIS A 324 6.67 20.18 -4.17
CA HIS A 324 6.18 19.45 -5.35
C HIS A 324 4.70 19.77 -5.63
N GLY A 325 4.29 19.56 -6.88
CA GLY A 325 2.91 19.73 -7.33
C GLY A 325 2.02 18.53 -6.99
N PHE A 326 0.70 18.72 -7.09
CA PHE A 326 -0.28 17.65 -6.87
C PHE A 326 -0.09 16.49 -7.85
N GLY A 327 -0.05 15.27 -7.35
CA GLY A 327 0.08 14.06 -8.17
C GLY A 327 1.51 13.68 -8.57
N VAL A 328 2.51 14.51 -8.28
CA VAL A 328 3.94 14.15 -8.48
C VAL A 328 4.37 13.01 -7.57
N GLN A 329 3.77 12.92 -6.40
CA GLN A 329 3.85 11.77 -5.51
C GLN A 329 2.47 11.12 -5.37
N ARG A 330 2.41 9.88 -4.83
CA ARG A 330 1.13 9.23 -4.51
C ARG A 330 0.27 10.18 -3.67
N VAL A 331 -0.93 10.48 -4.16
CA VAL A 331 -1.94 11.26 -3.45
C VAL A 331 -2.80 10.30 -2.62
N PRO A 332 -2.66 10.25 -1.29
CA PRO A 332 -3.58 9.52 -0.43
C PRO A 332 -4.97 10.15 -0.47
N MET A 333 -6.00 9.31 -0.59
CA MET A 333 -7.37 9.78 -0.39
C MET A 333 -7.68 9.74 1.10
N GLU A 334 -8.24 10.84 1.64
CA GLU A 334 -8.42 11.03 3.06
C GLU A 334 -9.90 11.14 3.46
N THR A 335 -10.18 10.89 4.73
CA THR A 335 -11.50 11.10 5.34
C THR A 335 -11.32 11.88 6.63
N ARG A 336 -11.74 13.13 6.66
CA ARG A 336 -11.66 14.03 7.85
C ARG A 336 -10.24 14.29 8.38
N TYR A 337 -9.19 14.06 7.56
CA TYR A 337 -7.81 14.29 7.98
C TYR A 337 -7.55 15.78 8.31
N PHE A 338 -7.98 16.68 7.44
CA PHE A 338 -7.79 18.11 7.64
C PHE A 338 -8.66 18.64 8.79
N GLU A 339 -9.88 18.15 8.94
CA GLU A 339 -10.77 18.51 10.04
C GLU A 339 -10.25 18.05 11.41
N ALA A 340 -9.42 17.01 11.46
CA ALA A 340 -8.78 16.56 12.69
C ALA A 340 -8.00 17.70 13.36
N TYR A 341 -7.33 18.55 12.58
CA TYR A 341 -6.56 19.69 13.09
C TYR A 341 -7.41 20.87 13.57
N ASN A 342 -8.73 20.82 13.44
CA ASN A 342 -9.65 21.79 14.00
C ASN A 342 -10.08 21.45 15.44
N ARG A 343 -9.60 20.34 15.98
CA ARG A 343 -9.92 19.87 17.34
C ARG A 343 -8.90 20.43 18.33
N ASP A 344 -9.35 20.79 19.51
CA ASP A 344 -8.50 21.36 20.57
C ASP A 344 -7.44 20.36 21.08
N ASN A 345 -7.71 19.06 20.94
CA ASN A 345 -6.80 18.01 21.39
C ASN A 345 -5.81 17.55 20.30
N VAL A 346 -5.78 18.16 19.11
CA VAL A 346 -4.88 17.75 18.00
C VAL A 346 -3.91 18.89 17.67
N HIS A 347 -2.62 18.59 17.73
CA HIS A 347 -1.55 19.56 17.51
C HIS A 347 -0.59 19.07 16.41
N LEU A 348 -0.21 19.97 15.51
CA LEU A 348 0.79 19.74 14.47
C LEU A 348 2.15 20.33 14.89
N LEU A 349 3.17 19.50 14.88
CA LEU A 349 4.57 19.90 15.09
C LEU A 349 5.37 19.65 13.80
N ASP A 350 6.02 20.72 13.32
CA ASP A 350 6.94 20.61 12.19
C ASP A 350 8.33 20.23 12.69
N ILE A 351 8.72 18.99 12.44
CA ILE A 351 10.03 18.48 12.86
C ILE A 351 11.17 18.80 11.89
N SER A 352 10.91 19.53 10.83
CA SER A 352 11.96 20.17 10.04
C SER A 352 12.50 21.43 10.75
N GLU A 353 11.64 22.12 11.49
CA GLU A 353 11.99 23.27 12.35
C GLU A 353 12.54 22.80 13.70
N THR A 354 11.89 21.80 14.32
CA THR A 354 12.21 21.29 15.66
C THR A 354 12.41 19.77 15.65
N PRO A 355 13.57 19.29 15.16
CA PRO A 355 13.84 17.86 15.04
C PRO A 355 13.67 17.08 16.34
N ILE A 356 13.21 15.83 16.23
CA ILE A 356 13.21 14.87 17.36
C ILE A 356 14.67 14.53 17.68
N ALA A 357 15.12 14.86 18.89
CA ALA A 357 16.45 14.60 19.36
C ALA A 357 16.60 13.17 19.92
N GLU A 358 15.63 12.74 20.72
CA GLU A 358 15.61 11.38 21.30
C GLU A 358 14.21 10.99 21.77
N VAL A 359 14.03 9.70 22.01
CA VAL A 359 12.93 9.12 22.75
C VAL A 359 13.36 9.02 24.21
N THR A 360 12.53 9.53 25.13
CA THR A 360 12.77 9.47 26.58
C THR A 360 11.99 8.34 27.23
N GLU A 361 12.15 8.14 28.53
CA GLU A 361 11.36 7.15 29.26
C GLU A 361 9.85 7.44 29.21
N THR A 362 9.47 8.72 29.12
CA THR A 362 8.09 9.19 29.18
C THR A 362 7.54 9.69 27.84
N GLY A 363 8.38 9.83 26.80
CA GLY A 363 7.89 10.37 25.54
C GLY A 363 8.97 10.72 24.52
N LEU A 364 8.89 11.94 23.96
CA LEU A 364 9.77 12.43 22.91
C LEU A 364 10.37 13.78 23.30
N ARG A 365 11.68 13.94 23.13
CA ARG A 365 12.36 15.24 23.23
C ARG A 365 12.70 15.74 21.83
N THR A 366 12.24 16.94 21.52
CA THR A 366 12.71 17.71 20.36
C THR A 366 13.89 18.60 20.76
N THR A 367 14.43 19.36 19.83
CA THR A 367 15.47 20.37 20.13
C THR A 367 14.95 21.51 21.02
N GLU A 368 13.64 21.70 21.16
CA GLU A 368 13.06 22.79 21.97
C GLU A 368 12.54 22.33 23.33
N ARG A 369 11.81 21.20 23.36
CA ARG A 369 11.18 20.74 24.60
C ARG A 369 10.90 19.23 24.60
N GLU A 370 10.53 18.72 25.76
CA GLU A 370 10.07 17.36 25.97
C GLU A 370 8.54 17.28 25.98
N TYR A 371 8.00 16.16 25.47
CA TYR A 371 6.59 15.83 25.40
C TYR A 371 6.37 14.45 25.99
N GLU A 372 5.35 14.29 26.82
CA GLU A 372 4.97 13.02 27.43
C GLU A 372 3.88 12.32 26.62
N PHE A 373 4.01 10.99 26.45
CA PHE A 373 3.06 10.16 25.71
C PHE A 373 2.82 8.83 26.42
N ASP A 374 1.60 8.32 26.28
CA ASP A 374 1.26 6.93 26.58
C ASP A 374 1.62 6.00 25.40
N ILE A 375 1.47 6.53 24.16
CA ILE A 375 1.62 5.75 22.92
C ILE A 375 2.39 6.58 21.89
N ILE A 376 3.35 5.93 21.24
CA ILE A 376 4.06 6.49 20.06
C ILE A 376 3.77 5.59 18.84
N VAL A 377 3.22 6.20 17.79
CA VAL A 377 2.96 5.53 16.51
C VAL A 377 3.96 6.00 15.45
N TYR A 378 4.75 5.07 14.96
CA TYR A 378 5.69 5.32 13.87
C TYR A 378 5.03 5.02 12.52
N ALA A 379 4.62 6.07 11.80
CA ALA A 379 4.12 6.01 10.43
C ALA A 379 5.24 6.41 9.45
N THR A 380 6.43 5.82 9.62
CA THR A 380 7.69 6.22 8.99
C THR A 380 7.94 5.56 7.63
N GLY A 381 6.98 4.76 7.15
CA GLY A 381 6.98 4.22 5.80
C GLY A 381 7.73 2.90 5.63
N PHE A 382 8.15 2.63 4.39
CA PHE A 382 8.67 1.36 3.95
C PHE A 382 9.92 1.56 3.10
N ASP A 383 10.79 0.55 3.10
CA ASP A 383 11.81 0.37 2.08
C ASP A 383 11.11 -0.18 0.83
N ALA A 384 10.74 0.77 -0.02
CA ALA A 384 9.84 0.51 -1.14
C ALA A 384 10.59 -0.10 -2.33
N ILE A 385 9.84 -0.81 -3.18
CA ILE A 385 10.22 -1.33 -4.48
C ILE A 385 11.21 -2.49 -4.38
N THR A 386 12.50 -2.27 -4.05
CA THR A 386 13.53 -3.30 -3.99
C THR A 386 13.71 -3.91 -2.60
N GLY A 387 13.29 -3.23 -1.52
CA GLY A 387 13.57 -3.64 -0.16
C GLY A 387 13.21 -5.09 0.17
N ALA A 388 12.08 -5.60 -0.38
CA ALA A 388 11.70 -7.00 -0.17
C ALA A 388 12.67 -8.00 -0.80
N PHE A 389 13.27 -7.64 -1.92
CA PHE A 389 14.29 -8.44 -2.61
C PHE A 389 15.63 -8.36 -1.90
N ASP A 390 16.02 -7.18 -1.41
CA ASP A 390 17.29 -6.93 -0.71
C ASP A 390 17.40 -7.69 0.63
N HIS A 391 16.25 -8.06 1.23
CA HIS A 391 16.19 -8.85 2.46
C HIS A 391 16.25 -10.37 2.25
N ILE A 392 16.39 -10.82 1.00
CA ILE A 392 16.61 -12.21 0.62
C ILE A 392 17.94 -12.25 -0.14
N ASP A 393 18.88 -13.15 0.27
CA ASP A 393 20.13 -13.35 -0.48
C ASP A 393 19.83 -14.13 -1.77
N ILE A 394 19.63 -13.42 -2.89
CA ILE A 394 19.26 -13.99 -4.19
C ILE A 394 20.48 -14.00 -5.08
N GLN A 395 20.87 -15.18 -5.59
CA GLN A 395 22.03 -15.35 -6.45
C GLN A 395 21.63 -16.14 -7.71
N GLY A 396 21.94 -15.54 -8.86
CA GLY A 396 21.72 -16.11 -10.19
C GLY A 396 22.93 -16.85 -10.72
N VAL A 397 23.03 -16.91 -12.04
CA VAL A 397 24.14 -17.55 -12.79
C VAL A 397 25.48 -16.93 -12.40
N GLY A 398 26.50 -17.77 -12.24
CA GLY A 398 27.85 -17.32 -11.82
C GLY A 398 27.92 -16.79 -10.38
N GLY A 399 26.87 -16.98 -9.57
CA GLY A 399 26.80 -16.47 -8.20
C GLY A 399 26.57 -14.95 -8.10
N VAL A 400 26.14 -14.31 -9.19
CA VAL A 400 25.82 -12.88 -9.21
C VAL A 400 24.65 -12.58 -8.26
N ARG A 401 24.83 -11.66 -7.34
CA ARG A 401 23.78 -11.27 -6.40
C ARG A 401 22.84 -10.25 -7.03
N LEU A 402 21.54 -10.42 -6.83
CA LEU A 402 20.52 -9.52 -7.36
C LEU A 402 20.69 -8.08 -6.85
N ARG A 403 21.06 -7.90 -5.57
CA ARG A 403 21.35 -6.57 -4.99
C ARG A 403 22.52 -5.86 -5.67
N ASP A 404 23.53 -6.63 -6.11
CA ASP A 404 24.72 -6.08 -6.75
C ASP A 404 24.40 -5.70 -8.20
N GLU A 405 23.59 -6.52 -8.90
CA GLU A 405 23.04 -6.24 -10.23
C GLU A 405 22.15 -4.97 -10.22
N TRP A 406 21.46 -4.72 -9.11
CA TRP A 406 20.58 -3.57 -8.93
C TRP A 406 21.22 -2.40 -8.18
N SER A 407 22.54 -2.35 -8.03
CA SER A 407 23.25 -1.29 -7.30
C SER A 407 22.99 0.12 -7.85
N ASP A 408 22.86 0.25 -9.16
CA ASP A 408 22.56 1.51 -9.87
C ASP A 408 21.05 1.70 -10.14
N GLY A 409 20.21 0.88 -9.50
CA GLY A 409 18.76 0.81 -9.67
C GLY A 409 18.32 -0.46 -10.38
N PRO A 410 17.06 -0.88 -10.20
CA PRO A 410 16.56 -2.11 -10.77
C PRO A 410 16.52 -2.05 -12.30
N SER A 411 17.12 -3.08 -12.95
CA SER A 411 17.03 -3.33 -14.38
C SER A 411 16.25 -4.63 -14.59
N THR A 412 15.11 -4.54 -15.27
CA THR A 412 14.20 -5.68 -15.44
C THR A 412 13.65 -5.74 -16.86
N PHE A 413 13.26 -6.91 -17.29
CA PHE A 413 12.44 -7.06 -18.50
C PHE A 413 10.96 -6.95 -18.10
N LEU A 414 10.32 -5.85 -18.46
CA LEU A 414 8.92 -5.52 -18.16
C LEU A 414 8.55 -5.56 -16.66
N GLY A 415 9.51 -5.44 -15.75
CA GLY A 415 9.29 -5.61 -14.32
C GLY A 415 9.02 -7.06 -13.89
N MET A 416 9.24 -8.03 -14.76
CA MET A 416 8.86 -9.43 -14.55
C MET A 416 10.05 -10.39 -14.46
N MET A 417 11.17 -10.10 -15.12
CA MET A 417 12.36 -10.96 -15.18
C MET A 417 13.63 -10.13 -15.08
N VAL A 418 14.72 -10.79 -14.71
CA VAL A 418 16.06 -10.20 -14.59
C VAL A 418 17.06 -11.02 -15.37
N HIS A 419 17.96 -10.36 -16.11
CA HIS A 419 19.04 -11.03 -16.83
C HIS A 419 19.96 -11.78 -15.84
N GLY A 420 20.37 -12.98 -16.18
CA GLY A 420 21.22 -13.80 -15.30
C GLY A 420 20.49 -14.53 -14.17
N PHE A 421 19.14 -14.43 -14.09
CA PHE A 421 18.32 -15.11 -13.08
C PHE A 421 17.27 -16.00 -13.78
N PRO A 422 17.66 -17.20 -14.27
CA PRO A 422 16.76 -18.07 -15.03
C PRO A 422 15.57 -18.51 -14.19
N ASN A 423 14.38 -18.59 -14.78
CA ASN A 423 13.17 -19.08 -14.11
C ASN A 423 12.80 -18.31 -12.82
N PHE A 424 13.27 -17.07 -12.69
CA PHE A 424 12.99 -16.15 -11.61
C PHE A 424 11.98 -15.11 -12.09
N LEU A 425 10.74 -15.16 -11.57
CA LEU A 425 9.62 -14.39 -12.06
C LEU A 425 9.07 -13.47 -10.98
N MET A 426 8.61 -12.27 -11.39
CA MET A 426 8.06 -11.25 -10.51
C MET A 426 6.70 -10.75 -11.06
N PRO A 427 5.55 -11.22 -10.57
CA PRO A 427 4.24 -10.77 -11.07
C PRO A 427 3.99 -9.25 -10.91
N SER A 428 4.74 -8.62 -10.01
CA SER A 428 4.72 -7.18 -9.76
C SER A 428 6.07 -6.74 -9.20
N GLY A 429 7.11 -6.88 -10.02
CA GLY A 429 8.46 -6.46 -9.66
C GLY A 429 8.71 -4.97 -9.91
N PRO A 430 9.93 -4.50 -9.63
CA PRO A 430 10.34 -3.14 -9.96
C PRO A 430 10.10 -2.83 -11.44
N GLN A 431 9.68 -1.60 -11.75
CA GLN A 431 9.33 -1.08 -13.09
C GLN A 431 8.01 -1.63 -13.69
N SER A 432 7.25 -2.53 -13.02
CA SER A 432 5.96 -3.02 -13.51
C SER A 432 4.74 -2.32 -12.88
N GLY A 433 4.93 -1.55 -11.84
CA GLY A 433 3.87 -0.87 -11.12
C GLY A 433 4.12 0.63 -10.97
N SER A 434 3.06 1.39 -10.72
CA SER A 434 3.16 2.81 -10.38
C SER A 434 2.33 3.15 -9.16
N ALA A 435 2.58 4.33 -8.58
CA ALA A 435 1.84 4.85 -7.44
C ALA A 435 0.34 5.08 -7.73
N SER A 436 -0.03 5.16 -9.01
CA SER A 436 -1.39 5.41 -9.50
C SER A 436 -2.00 4.21 -10.25
N THR A 437 -1.56 2.98 -9.93
CA THR A 437 -2.07 1.76 -10.58
C THR A 437 -3.01 1.01 -9.65
N ASN A 438 -4.09 0.45 -10.19
CA ASN A 438 -4.92 -0.55 -9.53
C ASN A 438 -4.13 -1.86 -9.45
N TYR A 439 -3.61 -2.13 -8.28
CA TYR A 439 -2.61 -3.18 -8.07
C TYR A 439 -3.11 -4.58 -8.46
N PRO A 440 -4.34 -5.03 -8.07
CA PRO A 440 -4.86 -6.32 -8.53
C PRO A 440 -5.01 -6.43 -10.04
N ARG A 441 -5.38 -5.36 -10.73
CA ARG A 441 -5.47 -5.37 -12.21
C ARG A 441 -4.10 -5.56 -12.85
N GLY A 442 -3.07 -4.86 -12.33
CA GLY A 442 -1.69 -5.05 -12.76
C GLY A 442 -1.17 -6.46 -12.48
N ILE A 443 -1.46 -7.01 -11.30
CA ILE A 443 -1.09 -8.39 -10.93
C ILE A 443 -1.74 -9.40 -11.88
N GLU A 444 -3.03 -9.29 -12.18
CA GLU A 444 -3.69 -10.21 -13.11
C GLU A 444 -3.05 -10.19 -14.50
N THR A 445 -2.60 -9.02 -14.96
CA THR A 445 -1.87 -8.91 -16.23
C THR A 445 -0.50 -9.59 -16.16
N GLY A 446 0.23 -9.45 -15.06
CA GLY A 446 1.55 -10.04 -14.89
C GLY A 446 1.55 -11.53 -14.58
N VAL A 447 0.42 -12.09 -14.10
CA VAL A 447 0.29 -13.51 -13.76
C VAL A 447 -0.26 -14.33 -14.94
N ASN A 448 -1.14 -13.74 -15.78
CA ASN A 448 -1.69 -14.37 -16.99
C ASN A 448 -0.67 -14.40 -18.15
#